data_fe618065e821aa38c0597adf0b151412
#
_entry.id   fe618065e821aa38c0597adf0b151412
#
_cell.length_a   1.000
_cell.length_b   1.000
_cell.length_c   1.000
_cell.angle_alpha   90.00
_cell.angle_beta   90.00
_cell.angle_gamma   90.00
#
_symmetry.space_group_name_H-M   'P 1'
#
loop_
_entity.id
_entity.type
_entity.pdbx_description
1 polymer ?
#
loop_
_entity_poly.entity_id
_entity_poly.type
_entity_poly.pdbx_seq_one_letter_code
_entity_poly.pdbx_strand_id
1 'polypeptide(L)'
;MLSIADNELLSRVGPGTPMGDLMRRYWQPIAAAAELDDNPFRTKEVKVLGEELVLYRDRSGNLGLLDRYCTHRRASLAYGIAERDGLRCQYHGWKFDSDGHVIDQAFEDTMHPDMRFRDKCSITAYKVEERAGLVFAYMGPEPAPLLPNWAPLVWDNAVRDIAKIGRAHV
;
A
#
# COMPACT_ATOMS: atom_id res chain seq x y z
N MET A 1 -21.80 -13.43 -26.97
CA MET A 1 -20.91 -14.04 -25.97
C MET A 1 -19.51 -13.55 -26.27
N LEU A 2 -18.74 -13.09 -25.28
CA LEU A 2 -17.36 -12.67 -25.50
C LEU A 2 -16.49 -13.86 -25.91
N SER A 3 -15.50 -13.62 -26.75
CA SER A 3 -14.46 -14.62 -27.02
C SER A 3 -13.59 -14.83 -25.75
N ILE A 4 -12.84 -15.95 -25.68
CA ILE A 4 -11.90 -16.19 -24.57
C ILE A 4 -10.86 -15.06 -24.51
N ALA A 5 -10.36 -14.61 -25.67
CA ALA A 5 -9.37 -13.54 -25.76
C ALA A 5 -9.93 -12.19 -25.24
N ASP A 6 -11.17 -11.85 -25.62
CA ASP A 6 -11.82 -10.64 -25.13
C ASP A 6 -12.08 -10.72 -23.63
N ASN A 7 -12.49 -11.88 -23.13
CA ASN A 7 -12.69 -12.08 -21.70
C ASN A 7 -11.39 -11.91 -20.91
N GLU A 8 -10.28 -12.48 -21.37
CA GLU A 8 -8.97 -12.30 -20.75
C GLU A 8 -8.52 -10.84 -20.79
N LEU A 9 -8.69 -10.16 -21.94
CA LEU A 9 -8.37 -8.73 -22.09
C LEU A 9 -9.11 -7.85 -21.07
N LEU A 10 -10.38 -8.15 -20.81
CA LEU A 10 -11.24 -7.36 -19.93
C LEU A 10 -11.15 -7.75 -18.45
N SER A 11 -10.66 -8.94 -18.12
CA SER A 11 -10.69 -9.46 -16.74
C SER A 11 -9.33 -9.55 -16.07
N ARG A 12 -8.23 -9.64 -16.83
CA ARG A 12 -6.89 -9.66 -16.22
C ARG A 12 -6.45 -8.27 -15.78
N VAL A 13 -6.24 -8.10 -14.46
CA VAL A 13 -5.93 -6.81 -13.84
C VAL A 13 -4.51 -6.71 -13.25
N GLY A 14 -3.68 -7.74 -13.45
CA GLY A 14 -2.30 -7.74 -13.00
C GLY A 14 -1.42 -6.67 -13.70
N PRO A 15 -0.19 -6.43 -13.20
CA PRO A 15 0.76 -5.53 -13.83
C PRO A 15 1.01 -5.88 -15.31
N GLY A 16 1.06 -4.86 -16.17
CA GLY A 16 1.31 -5.02 -17.60
C GLY A 16 0.15 -5.62 -18.41
N THR A 17 -1.05 -5.75 -17.82
CA THR A 17 -2.25 -6.11 -18.56
C THR A 17 -3.04 -4.86 -18.94
N PRO A 18 -3.72 -4.82 -20.11
CA PRO A 18 -4.45 -3.62 -20.55
C PRO A 18 -5.51 -3.14 -19.55
N MET A 19 -6.29 -4.06 -18.97
CA MET A 19 -7.28 -3.72 -17.95
C MET A 19 -6.59 -3.31 -16.64
N GLY A 20 -5.50 -3.95 -16.26
CA GLY A 20 -4.70 -3.59 -15.10
C GLY A 20 -4.16 -2.16 -15.21
N ASP A 21 -3.60 -1.80 -16.36
CA ASP A 21 -3.08 -0.45 -16.63
C ASP A 21 -4.19 0.61 -16.62
N LEU A 22 -5.39 0.26 -17.09
CA LEU A 22 -6.56 1.12 -17.00
C LEU A 22 -7.01 1.31 -15.55
N MET A 23 -7.17 0.21 -14.80
CA MET A 23 -7.69 0.23 -13.43
C MET A 23 -6.75 0.94 -12.44
N ARG A 24 -5.43 0.89 -12.68
CA ARG A 24 -4.43 1.62 -11.87
C ARG A 24 -4.59 3.13 -11.94
N ARG A 25 -5.23 3.68 -12.96
CA ARG A 25 -5.49 5.12 -13.12
C ARG A 25 -6.64 5.63 -12.26
N TYR A 26 -7.27 4.76 -11.49
CA TYR A 26 -8.35 5.10 -10.57
C TYR A 26 -7.97 4.76 -9.13
N TRP A 27 -8.45 5.55 -8.18
CA TRP A 27 -8.34 5.25 -6.78
C TRP A 27 -9.13 3.98 -6.43
N GLN A 28 -8.46 3.01 -5.81
CA GLN A 28 -9.04 1.74 -5.40
C GLN A 28 -9.29 1.75 -3.89
N PRO A 29 -10.50 1.50 -3.39
CA PRO A 29 -10.72 1.28 -1.96
C PRO A 29 -10.09 -0.06 -1.55
N ILE A 30 -9.19 -0.04 -0.55
CA ILE A 30 -8.38 -1.21 -0.20
C ILE A 30 -8.58 -1.72 1.22
N ALA A 31 -9.01 -0.86 2.15
CA ALA A 31 -9.22 -1.24 3.55
C ALA A 31 -10.14 -0.25 4.26
N ALA A 32 -10.71 -0.68 5.41
CA ALA A 32 -11.19 0.23 6.42
C ALA A 32 -10.01 0.69 7.30
N ALA A 33 -9.97 1.98 7.67
CA ALA A 33 -8.90 2.53 8.50
C ALA A 33 -8.84 1.85 9.88
N ALA A 34 -10.00 1.51 10.45
CA ALA A 34 -10.12 0.78 11.72
C ALA A 34 -9.37 -0.57 11.72
N GLU A 35 -9.23 -1.24 10.57
CA GLU A 35 -8.48 -2.51 10.50
C GLU A 35 -6.98 -2.34 10.81
N LEU A 36 -6.44 -1.12 10.71
CA LEU A 36 -5.07 -0.81 11.12
C LEU A 36 -5.00 -0.42 12.60
N ASP A 37 -6.00 0.32 13.07
CA ASP A 37 -6.02 0.84 14.45
C ASP A 37 -6.26 -0.27 15.47
N ASP A 38 -7.07 -1.26 15.11
CA ASP A 38 -7.36 -2.47 15.91
C ASP A 38 -6.20 -3.49 15.88
N ASN A 39 -5.23 -3.34 15.00
CA ASN A 39 -4.09 -4.23 14.86
C ASN A 39 -2.88 -3.69 15.65
N PRO A 40 -2.32 -4.43 16.65
CA PRO A 40 -1.17 -3.98 17.42
C PRO A 40 0.09 -3.74 16.57
N PHE A 41 0.22 -4.39 15.44
CA PHE A 41 1.32 -4.17 14.49
C PHE A 41 1.07 -2.98 13.56
N ARG A 42 -0.20 -2.52 13.46
CA ARG A 42 -0.62 -1.44 12.55
C ARG A 42 -0.29 -1.70 11.09
N THR A 43 -0.26 -2.98 10.70
CA THR A 43 0.00 -3.47 9.34
C THR A 43 -1.15 -4.34 8.86
N LYS A 44 -1.38 -4.36 7.55
CA LYS A 44 -2.41 -5.19 6.92
C LYS A 44 -1.94 -5.66 5.55
N GLU A 45 -1.99 -6.96 5.31
CA GLU A 45 -1.82 -7.50 3.97
C GLU A 45 -3.03 -7.16 3.10
N VAL A 46 -2.77 -6.64 1.92
CA VAL A 46 -3.78 -6.35 0.91
C VAL A 46 -3.33 -6.89 -0.45
N LYS A 47 -4.27 -7.39 -1.24
CA LYS A 47 -4.01 -7.76 -2.63
C LYS A 47 -4.81 -6.84 -3.53
N VAL A 48 -4.12 -6.04 -4.34
CA VAL A 48 -4.73 -5.02 -5.20
C VAL A 48 -4.19 -5.19 -6.62
N LEU A 49 -5.09 -5.32 -7.59
CA LEU A 49 -4.75 -5.43 -9.01
C LEU A 49 -3.62 -6.44 -9.30
N GLY A 50 -3.66 -7.59 -8.61
CA GLY A 50 -2.70 -8.68 -8.78
C GLY A 50 -1.42 -8.56 -7.96
N GLU A 51 -1.18 -7.45 -7.25
CA GLU A 51 -0.01 -7.24 -6.42
C GLU A 51 -0.28 -7.53 -4.94
N GLU A 52 0.69 -8.15 -4.27
CA GLU A 52 0.67 -8.40 -2.83
C GLU A 52 1.40 -7.26 -2.12
N LEU A 53 0.66 -6.50 -1.33
CA LEU A 53 1.13 -5.28 -0.70
C LEU A 53 0.89 -5.32 0.82
N VAL A 54 1.58 -4.44 1.54
CA VAL A 54 1.34 -4.17 2.96
C VAL A 54 0.94 -2.72 3.14
N LEU A 55 -0.29 -2.53 3.59
CA LEU A 55 -0.77 -1.25 4.09
C LEU A 55 -0.35 -1.13 5.56
N TYR A 56 0.15 0.02 5.97
CA TYR A 56 0.48 0.29 7.37
C TYR A 56 0.12 1.73 7.77
N ARG A 57 -0.03 1.94 9.08
CA ARG A 57 -0.09 3.26 9.68
C ARG A 57 1.08 3.41 10.63
N ASP A 58 1.97 4.35 10.36
CA ASP A 58 3.11 4.63 11.22
C ASP A 58 2.68 5.25 12.56
N ARG A 59 3.64 5.45 13.48
CA ARG A 59 3.35 6.06 14.78
C ARG A 59 3.17 7.57 14.72
N SER A 60 3.48 8.19 13.59
CA SER A 60 3.17 9.61 13.31
C SER A 60 1.76 9.79 12.73
N GLY A 61 1.05 8.68 12.42
CA GLY A 61 -0.29 8.67 11.84
C GLY A 61 -0.32 8.62 10.31
N ASN A 62 0.84 8.61 9.64
CA ASN A 62 0.91 8.55 8.19
C ASN A 62 0.60 7.14 7.69
N LEU A 63 -0.10 7.05 6.57
CA LEU A 63 -0.33 5.80 5.86
C LEU A 63 0.79 5.54 4.85
N GLY A 64 1.13 4.27 4.66
CA GLY A 64 1.99 3.83 3.57
C GLY A 64 1.52 2.49 3.00
N LEU A 65 1.76 2.30 1.71
CA LEU A 65 1.44 1.06 0.99
C LEU A 65 2.68 0.62 0.22
N LEU A 66 3.29 -0.47 0.65
CA LEU A 66 4.55 -0.98 0.13
C LEU A 66 4.38 -2.39 -0.44
N ASP A 67 5.33 -2.82 -1.32
CA ASP A 67 5.47 -4.24 -1.67
C ASP A 67 5.52 -5.06 -0.37
N ARG A 68 4.88 -6.22 -0.39
CA ARG A 68 4.84 -7.12 0.76
C ARG A 68 6.22 -7.57 1.20
N TYR A 69 7.17 -7.67 0.29
CA TYR A 69 8.45 -8.31 0.55
C TYR A 69 9.62 -7.32 0.54
N CYS A 70 10.26 -7.20 1.69
CA CYS A 70 11.46 -6.39 1.88
C CYS A 70 12.50 -6.62 0.77
N THR A 71 13.03 -5.55 0.19
CA THR A 71 13.99 -5.61 -0.91
C THR A 71 15.34 -6.22 -0.52
N HIS A 72 15.66 -6.27 0.78
CA HIS A 72 16.91 -6.88 1.26
C HIS A 72 16.94 -8.40 1.05
N ARG A 73 16.04 -9.15 1.71
CA ARG A 73 15.98 -10.62 1.65
C ARG A 73 14.55 -11.17 1.66
N ARG A 74 13.62 -10.46 1.06
CA ARG A 74 12.25 -10.91 0.81
C ARG A 74 11.46 -11.34 2.05
N ALA A 75 11.83 -10.87 3.25
CA ALA A 75 10.99 -11.06 4.45
C ALA A 75 9.68 -10.27 4.30
N SER A 76 8.58 -10.85 4.78
CA SER A 76 7.27 -10.19 4.71
C SER A 76 7.20 -8.98 5.65
N LEU A 77 6.90 -7.82 5.09
CA LEU A 77 6.70 -6.58 5.84
C LEU A 77 5.34 -6.54 6.58
N ALA A 78 4.47 -7.52 6.34
CA ALA A 78 3.25 -7.67 7.14
C ALA A 78 3.53 -7.89 8.63
N TYR A 79 4.70 -8.46 8.94
CA TYR A 79 5.21 -8.61 10.31
C TYR A 79 6.14 -7.46 10.72
N GLY A 80 6.20 -6.40 9.93
CA GLY A 80 7.02 -5.23 10.19
C GLY A 80 6.58 -4.47 11.44
N ILE A 81 7.47 -3.64 11.96
CA ILE A 81 7.20 -2.78 13.10
C ILE A 81 6.91 -1.37 12.58
N ALA A 82 5.68 -0.92 12.76
CA ALA A 82 5.32 0.46 12.47
C ALA A 82 6.01 1.36 13.51
N GLU A 83 6.96 2.14 13.06
CA GLU A 83 7.70 3.12 13.86
C GLU A 83 7.23 4.54 13.51
N ARG A 84 7.87 5.56 14.10
CA ARG A 84 7.71 6.92 13.65
C ARG A 84 8.31 7.04 12.25
N ASP A 85 7.57 7.64 11.32
CA ASP A 85 7.98 7.95 9.94
C ASP A 85 8.31 6.71 9.07
N GLY A 86 7.69 5.54 9.34
CA GLY A 86 7.85 4.40 8.45
C GLY A 86 7.64 3.01 9.07
N LEU A 87 7.95 2.00 8.25
CA LEU A 87 7.82 0.58 8.57
C LEU A 87 9.19 -0.10 8.59
N ARG A 88 9.53 -0.72 9.73
CA ARG A 88 10.78 -1.47 9.90
C ARG A 88 10.58 -2.95 9.64
N CYS A 89 11.43 -3.53 8.80
CA CYS A 89 11.52 -4.97 8.61
C CYS A 89 12.09 -5.64 9.86
N GLN A 90 11.39 -6.63 10.40
CA GLN A 90 11.85 -7.36 11.62
C GLN A 90 13.09 -8.22 11.37
N TYR A 91 13.38 -8.58 10.11
CA TYR A 91 14.43 -9.55 9.84
C TYR A 91 15.83 -8.93 10.01
N HIS A 92 16.13 -7.82 9.34
CA HIS A 92 17.45 -7.16 9.43
C HIS A 92 17.37 -5.65 9.68
N GLY A 93 16.22 -5.14 10.09
CA GLY A 93 16.08 -3.77 10.55
C GLY A 93 16.03 -2.69 9.47
N TRP A 94 15.95 -3.05 8.18
CA TRP A 94 15.76 -2.04 7.16
C TRP A 94 14.42 -1.32 7.36
N LYS A 95 14.44 0.01 7.31
CA LYS A 95 13.25 0.84 7.50
C LYS A 95 12.92 1.59 6.23
N PHE A 96 11.65 1.56 5.87
CA PHE A 96 11.11 2.20 4.67
C PHE A 96 10.13 3.30 5.06
N ASP A 97 10.18 4.43 4.35
CA ASP A 97 9.15 5.47 4.43
C ASP A 97 7.92 5.12 3.56
N SER A 98 6.92 6.02 3.55
CA SER A 98 5.71 5.85 2.75
C SER A 98 5.93 5.94 1.24
N ASP A 99 7.02 6.53 0.80
CA ASP A 99 7.39 6.68 -0.60
C ASP A 99 8.30 5.54 -1.09
N GLY A 100 8.64 4.59 -0.18
CA GLY A 100 9.44 3.41 -0.47
C GLY A 100 10.95 3.64 -0.42
N HIS A 101 11.41 4.79 0.07
CA HIS A 101 12.83 4.99 0.29
C HIS A 101 13.30 4.22 1.53
N VAL A 102 14.52 3.70 1.48
CA VAL A 102 15.18 3.15 2.66
C VAL A 102 15.74 4.30 3.49
N ILE A 103 15.18 4.52 4.68
CA ILE A 103 15.56 5.63 5.56
C ILE A 103 16.49 5.21 6.70
N ASP A 104 16.62 3.90 6.95
CA ASP A 104 17.55 3.36 7.95
C ASP A 104 18.00 1.94 7.55
N GLN A 105 19.30 1.69 7.65
CA GLN A 105 19.96 0.41 7.46
C GLN A 105 20.92 0.17 8.62
N ALA A 106 20.43 -0.40 9.71
CA ALA A 106 21.06 -0.42 11.02
C ALA A 106 22.54 -0.87 11.05
N PHE A 107 22.96 -1.78 10.17
CA PHE A 107 24.33 -2.27 10.12
C PHE A 107 25.18 -1.52 9.08
N GLU A 108 24.67 -1.32 7.89
CA GLU A 108 25.37 -0.68 6.79
C GLU A 108 25.69 0.79 7.10
N ASP A 109 24.73 1.52 7.67
CA ASP A 109 24.92 2.91 8.07
C ASP A 109 25.98 3.07 9.17
N THR A 110 26.16 2.05 10.02
CA THR A 110 27.17 2.04 11.08
C THR A 110 28.56 1.62 10.56
N MET A 111 28.61 0.58 9.72
CA MET A 111 29.87 0.00 9.24
C MET A 111 30.47 0.77 8.06
N HIS A 112 29.63 1.38 7.24
CA HIS A 112 30.01 2.06 6.01
C HIS A 112 29.25 3.38 5.82
N PRO A 113 29.39 4.36 6.72
CA PRO A 113 28.60 5.60 6.70
C PRO A 113 28.78 6.42 5.43
N ASP A 114 29.97 6.36 4.82
CA ASP A 114 30.29 7.14 3.62
C ASP A 114 29.73 6.55 2.32
N MET A 115 29.31 5.28 2.33
CA MET A 115 28.84 4.62 1.11
C MET A 115 27.41 4.98 0.73
N ARG A 116 26.61 5.49 1.65
CA ARG A 116 25.22 5.90 1.45
C ARG A 116 24.41 4.85 0.66
N PHE A 117 24.59 3.58 1.03
CA PHE A 117 24.03 2.44 0.27
C PHE A 117 22.49 2.50 0.24
N ARG A 118 21.88 2.98 1.33
CA ARG A 118 20.42 3.17 1.42
C ARG A 118 19.85 4.04 0.30
N ASP A 119 20.58 5.07 -0.15
CA ASP A 119 20.12 5.98 -1.21
C ASP A 119 19.96 5.28 -2.58
N LYS A 120 20.56 4.10 -2.72
CA LYS A 120 20.49 3.26 -3.92
C LYS A 120 19.43 2.17 -3.83
N CYS A 121 18.76 2.06 -2.68
CA CYS A 121 17.79 1.02 -2.39
C CYS A 121 16.40 1.65 -2.24
N SER A 122 15.40 1.01 -2.81
CA SER A 122 14.00 1.38 -2.65
C SER A 122 13.12 0.14 -2.67
N ILE A 123 11.89 0.31 -2.25
CA ILE A 123 10.83 -0.69 -2.37
C ILE A 123 9.67 -0.07 -3.17
N THR A 124 8.92 -0.88 -3.90
CA THR A 124 7.72 -0.38 -4.55
C THR A 124 6.76 0.17 -3.52
N ALA A 125 6.30 1.40 -3.74
CA ALA A 125 5.34 2.11 -2.90
C ALA A 125 4.24 2.71 -3.76
N TYR A 126 3.05 2.85 -3.18
CA TYR A 126 1.89 3.44 -3.83
C TYR A 126 1.25 4.49 -2.94
N LYS A 127 0.73 5.53 -3.58
CA LYS A 127 0.06 6.61 -2.88
C LYS A 127 -1.23 6.13 -2.22
N VAL A 128 -1.44 6.52 -0.97
CA VAL A 128 -2.66 6.21 -0.21
C VAL A 128 -3.25 7.45 0.41
N GLU A 129 -4.57 7.51 0.45
CA GLU A 129 -5.34 8.54 1.15
C GLU A 129 -6.45 7.89 1.97
N GLU A 130 -6.69 8.43 3.16
CA GLU A 130 -7.86 8.07 3.95
C GLU A 130 -8.97 9.10 3.77
N ARG A 131 -10.19 8.63 3.57
CA ARG A 131 -11.38 9.48 3.55
C ARG A 131 -12.57 8.77 4.16
N ALA A 132 -13.16 9.39 5.16
CA ALA A 132 -14.36 8.88 5.84
C ALA A 132 -14.19 7.45 6.39
N GLY A 133 -12.99 7.11 6.88
CA GLY A 133 -12.67 5.79 7.42
C GLY A 133 -12.32 4.71 6.37
N LEU A 134 -12.36 5.04 5.07
CA LEU A 134 -11.88 4.18 3.99
C LEU A 134 -10.49 4.60 3.55
N VAL A 135 -9.61 3.64 3.34
CA VAL A 135 -8.29 3.85 2.75
C VAL A 135 -8.35 3.52 1.26
N PHE A 136 -7.88 4.45 0.45
CA PHE A 136 -7.80 4.35 -1.01
C PHE A 136 -6.35 4.32 -1.45
N ALA A 137 -6.05 3.51 -2.47
CA ALA A 137 -4.73 3.45 -3.12
C ALA A 137 -4.81 3.92 -4.56
N TYR A 138 -3.80 4.66 -4.99
CA TYR A 138 -3.56 5.00 -6.38
C TYR A 138 -2.28 4.32 -6.87
N MET A 139 -2.40 3.52 -7.93
CA MET A 139 -1.29 2.69 -8.44
C MET A 139 -0.89 3.08 -9.87
N GLY A 140 -1.43 4.17 -10.37
CA GLY A 140 -1.19 4.67 -11.74
C GLY A 140 0.03 5.58 -11.84
N PRO A 141 0.26 6.16 -13.03
CA PRO A 141 1.36 7.10 -13.26
C PRO A 141 1.14 8.41 -12.52
N GLU A 142 2.23 9.03 -12.09
CA GLU A 142 2.22 10.38 -11.53
C GLU A 142 2.04 11.48 -12.61
N PRO A 143 1.41 12.61 -12.30
CA PRO A 143 0.83 12.94 -11.00
C PRO A 143 -0.50 12.21 -10.76
N ALA A 144 -0.69 11.74 -9.51
CA ALA A 144 -1.95 11.13 -9.12
C ALA A 144 -3.10 12.15 -9.21
N PRO A 145 -4.27 11.78 -9.74
CA PRO A 145 -5.45 12.64 -9.69
C PRO A 145 -5.91 12.83 -8.25
N LEU A 146 -6.63 13.91 -7.99
CA LEU A 146 -7.26 14.10 -6.68
C LEU A 146 -8.26 12.95 -6.42
N LEU A 147 -8.27 12.46 -5.17
CA LEU A 147 -9.30 11.52 -4.73
C LEU A 147 -10.68 12.18 -4.86
N PRO A 148 -11.63 11.59 -5.60
CA PRO A 148 -12.93 12.21 -5.83
C PRO A 148 -13.70 12.45 -4.54
N ASN A 149 -14.38 13.59 -4.46
CA ASN A 149 -15.25 13.95 -3.35
C ASN A 149 -16.67 13.38 -3.57
N TRP A 150 -16.81 12.05 -3.48
CA TRP A 150 -18.16 11.46 -3.53
C TRP A 150 -18.99 11.93 -2.35
N ALA A 151 -20.22 12.38 -2.64
CA ALA A 151 -21.10 12.96 -1.64
C ALA A 151 -21.22 12.15 -0.33
N PRO A 152 -21.37 10.81 -0.32
CA PRO A 152 -21.45 10.05 0.92
C PRO A 152 -20.18 10.12 1.79
N LEU A 153 -19.02 10.39 1.19
CA LEU A 153 -17.74 10.48 1.92
C LEU A 153 -17.46 11.87 2.49
N VAL A 154 -18.19 12.91 2.04
CA VAL A 154 -17.92 14.30 2.42
C VAL A 154 -19.09 15.00 3.14
N TRP A 155 -20.21 14.34 3.33
CA TRP A 155 -21.34 14.93 4.08
C TRP A 155 -21.01 15.07 5.56
N ASP A 156 -21.11 16.26 6.10
CA ASP A 156 -20.77 16.57 7.49
C ASP A 156 -21.77 16.02 8.50
N ASN A 157 -23.04 15.85 8.09
CA ASN A 157 -24.16 15.41 8.93
C ASN A 157 -24.53 13.93 8.77
N ALA A 158 -23.66 13.13 8.13
CA ALA A 158 -23.91 11.71 7.92
C ALA A 158 -23.19 10.85 8.97
N VAL A 159 -23.89 9.87 9.51
CA VAL A 159 -23.28 8.74 10.23
C VAL A 159 -22.81 7.75 9.18
N ARG A 160 -21.53 7.33 9.26
CA ARG A 160 -20.94 6.34 8.36
C ARG A 160 -20.58 5.10 9.15
N ASP A 161 -21.01 3.97 8.64
CA ASP A 161 -20.60 2.66 9.14
C ASP A 161 -19.95 1.86 8.00
N ILE A 162 -18.80 1.26 8.28
CA ILE A 162 -18.04 0.48 7.30
C ILE A 162 -18.11 -0.98 7.72
N ALA A 163 -18.98 -1.74 7.07
CA ALA A 163 -19.10 -3.18 7.28
C ALA A 163 -18.30 -3.94 6.22
N LYS A 164 -17.36 -4.78 6.65
CA LYS A 164 -16.65 -5.72 5.78
C LYS A 164 -17.42 -7.02 5.68
N ILE A 165 -18.06 -7.24 4.54
CA ILE A 165 -18.97 -8.41 4.34
C ILE A 165 -18.21 -9.68 3.92
N GLY A 166 -16.95 -9.58 3.54
CA GLY A 166 -16.13 -10.71 3.11
C GLY A 166 -15.48 -10.50 1.75
N ARG A 167 -14.90 -11.56 1.20
CA ARG A 167 -14.32 -11.56 -0.14
C ARG A 167 -15.17 -12.44 -1.05
N ALA A 168 -15.47 -11.96 -2.26
CA ALA A 168 -15.92 -12.85 -3.31
C ALA A 168 -14.76 -13.81 -3.65
N HIS A 169 -15.01 -15.11 -3.57
CA HIS A 169 -14.09 -16.09 -4.14
C HIS A 169 -14.37 -16.11 -5.64
N VAL A 170 -13.43 -15.63 -6.42
CA VAL A 170 -13.38 -15.78 -7.87
C VAL A 170 -12.36 -16.83 -8.21
#